data_ebade40c49acff07454901ada7c64f94
#
_entry.id   ebade40c49acff07454901ada7c64f94
#
_cell.length_a   1.000
_cell.length_b   1.000
_cell.length_c   1.000
_cell.angle_alpha   90.00
_cell.angle_beta   90.00
_cell.angle_gamma   90.00
#
_symmetry.space_group_name_H-M   'P 1'
#
loop_
_entity.id
_entity.type
_entity.pdbx_description
1 polymer ?
#
loop_
_entity_poly.entity_id
_entity_poly.type
_entity_poly.pdbx_seq_one_letter_code
_entity_poly.pdbx_strand_id
1 'polypeptide(L)'
;MSDSHLNALIKVSADELVKRAEKRKEDRAAWVKKMCDMYLCHPNAESHIRENLTIVAVYNHFSGTRIGTAFPVNGDIYNAETGIAVAFAKAIGEAVPDFV
;
A
#
# COMPACT_ATOMS: atom_id res chain seq x y z
N MET A 1 -34.00 -23.59 -10.05
CA MET A 1 -33.41 -22.53 -10.85
C MET A 1 -33.11 -23.02 -12.23
N SER A 2 -33.34 -22.21 -13.25
CA SER A 2 -32.92 -22.54 -14.60
C SER A 2 -31.41 -22.30 -14.78
N ASP A 3 -30.78 -23.04 -15.71
CA ASP A 3 -29.36 -22.89 -15.97
C ASP A 3 -29.01 -21.47 -16.44
N SER A 4 -29.91 -20.82 -17.18
CA SER A 4 -29.71 -19.43 -17.64
C SER A 4 -29.70 -18.44 -16.48
N HIS A 5 -30.45 -18.69 -15.41
CA HIS A 5 -30.45 -17.86 -14.24
C HIS A 5 -29.12 -17.99 -13.45
N LEU A 6 -28.62 -19.23 -13.32
CA LEU A 6 -27.31 -19.50 -12.72
C LEU A 6 -26.20 -18.84 -13.50
N ASN A 7 -26.20 -18.90 -14.83
CA ASN A 7 -25.19 -18.26 -15.67
C ASN A 7 -25.21 -16.73 -15.52
N ALA A 8 -26.38 -16.13 -15.41
CA ALA A 8 -26.50 -14.68 -15.19
C ALA A 8 -25.90 -14.27 -13.82
N LEU A 9 -26.15 -15.05 -12.77
CA LEU A 9 -25.57 -14.79 -11.46
C LEU A 9 -24.04 -14.91 -11.45
N ILE A 10 -23.50 -15.93 -12.11
CA ILE A 10 -22.05 -16.12 -12.22
C ILE A 10 -21.43 -14.95 -12.96
N LYS A 11 -22.04 -14.49 -14.06
CA LYS A 11 -21.54 -13.36 -14.86
C LYS A 11 -21.53 -12.07 -14.03
N VAL A 12 -22.57 -11.78 -13.29
CA VAL A 12 -22.64 -10.59 -12.42
C VAL A 12 -21.55 -10.64 -11.35
N SER A 13 -21.33 -11.81 -10.75
CA SER A 13 -20.28 -11.97 -9.74
C SER A 13 -18.88 -11.73 -10.33
N ALA A 14 -18.62 -12.21 -11.56
CA ALA A 14 -17.33 -11.99 -12.23
C ALA A 14 -17.12 -10.51 -12.53
N ASP A 15 -18.11 -9.81 -13.06
CA ASP A 15 -18.04 -8.38 -13.33
C ASP A 15 -17.79 -7.58 -12.04
N GLU A 16 -18.43 -7.97 -10.95
CA GLU A 16 -18.24 -7.33 -9.65
C GLU A 16 -16.83 -7.55 -9.11
N LEU A 17 -16.26 -8.73 -9.27
CA LEU A 17 -14.88 -9.01 -8.87
C LEU A 17 -13.87 -8.19 -9.65
N VAL A 18 -14.08 -8.01 -10.96
CA VAL A 18 -13.24 -7.16 -11.80
C VAL A 18 -13.31 -5.70 -11.32
N LYS A 19 -14.51 -5.18 -11.05
CA LYS A 19 -14.68 -3.82 -10.54
C LYS A 19 -13.98 -3.62 -9.20
N ARG A 20 -14.06 -4.61 -8.30
CA ARG A 20 -13.37 -4.55 -7.01
C ARG A 20 -11.86 -4.55 -7.18
N ALA A 21 -11.33 -5.34 -8.11
CA ALA A 21 -9.90 -5.38 -8.38
C ALA A 21 -9.39 -4.04 -8.94
N GLU A 22 -10.14 -3.42 -9.85
CA GLU A 22 -9.81 -2.10 -10.39
C GLU A 22 -9.85 -1.03 -9.31
N LYS A 23 -10.88 -1.04 -8.46
CA LYS A 23 -10.99 -0.11 -7.34
C LYS A 23 -9.83 -0.26 -6.37
N ARG A 24 -9.41 -1.49 -6.07
CA ARG A 24 -8.25 -1.72 -5.21
C ARG A 24 -6.97 -1.12 -5.78
N LYS A 25 -6.77 -1.22 -7.10
CA LYS A 25 -5.62 -0.60 -7.76
C LYS A 25 -5.65 0.92 -7.64
N GLU A 26 -6.81 1.54 -7.86
CA GLU A 26 -6.99 2.97 -7.73
C GLU A 26 -6.79 3.44 -6.29
N ASP A 27 -7.38 2.75 -5.34
CA ASP A 27 -7.26 3.06 -3.91
C ASP A 27 -5.80 2.91 -3.45
N ARG A 28 -5.11 1.87 -3.91
CA ARG A 28 -3.70 1.65 -3.64
C ARG A 28 -2.84 2.80 -4.18
N ALA A 29 -3.05 3.18 -5.43
CA ALA A 29 -2.29 4.26 -6.05
C ALA A 29 -2.52 5.59 -5.33
N ALA A 30 -3.76 5.90 -4.96
CA ALA A 30 -4.10 7.11 -4.23
C ALA A 30 -3.48 7.12 -2.84
N TRP A 31 -3.52 6.00 -2.13
CA TRP A 31 -2.92 5.87 -0.81
C TRP A 31 -1.40 6.00 -0.86
N VAL A 32 -0.76 5.32 -1.81
CA VAL A 32 0.69 5.39 -2.01
C VAL A 32 1.12 6.83 -2.31
N LYS A 33 0.41 7.52 -3.19
CA LYS A 33 0.70 8.92 -3.51
C LYS A 33 0.56 9.81 -2.27
N LYS A 34 -0.51 9.64 -1.50
CA LYS A 34 -0.73 10.39 -0.28
C LYS A 34 0.42 10.20 0.71
N MET A 35 0.82 8.95 0.94
CA MET A 35 1.91 8.64 1.88
C MET A 35 3.25 9.17 1.37
N CYS A 36 3.54 9.05 0.08
CA CYS A 36 4.76 9.59 -0.50
C CYS A 36 4.81 11.12 -0.42
N ASP A 37 3.68 11.79 -0.66
CA ASP A 37 3.60 13.25 -0.52
C ASP A 37 3.84 13.68 0.92
N MET A 38 3.26 12.99 1.88
CA MET A 38 3.51 13.24 3.31
C MET A 38 4.97 13.02 3.68
N TYR A 39 5.58 11.95 3.16
CA TYR A 39 6.99 11.67 3.38
C TYR A 39 7.89 12.78 2.83
N LEU A 40 7.63 13.24 1.60
CA LEU A 40 8.42 14.29 0.97
C LEU A 40 8.29 15.64 1.70
N CYS A 41 7.16 15.91 2.31
CA CYS A 41 6.92 17.13 3.09
C CYS A 41 7.39 17.02 4.54
N HIS A 42 7.76 15.83 4.99
CA HIS A 42 8.17 15.62 6.38
C HIS A 42 9.65 16.04 6.56
N PRO A 43 9.94 16.98 7.46
CA PRO A 43 11.30 17.53 7.58
C PRO A 43 12.30 16.55 8.20
N ASN A 44 11.84 15.56 8.94
CA ASN A 44 12.67 14.64 9.70
C ASN A 44 12.49 13.17 9.29
N ALA A 45 12.07 12.93 8.05
CA ALA A 45 11.92 11.59 7.52
C ALA A 45 13.05 11.28 6.55
N GLU A 46 13.66 10.13 6.71
CA GLU A 46 14.72 9.63 5.83
C GLU A 46 14.38 8.22 5.36
N SER A 47 14.75 7.91 4.13
CA SER A 47 14.55 6.57 3.56
C SER A 47 15.88 5.97 3.14
N HIS A 48 16.01 4.67 3.36
CA HIS A 48 17.13 3.88 2.90
C HIS A 48 16.60 2.62 2.22
N ILE A 49 17.07 2.39 1.00
CA ILE A 49 16.67 1.21 0.24
C ILE A 49 17.90 0.33 0.09
N ARG A 50 17.79 -0.92 0.56
CA ARG A 50 18.87 -1.89 0.48
C ARG A 50 18.31 -3.19 -0.10
N GLU A 51 18.76 -3.55 -1.29
CA GLU A 51 18.16 -4.64 -2.05
C GLU A 51 16.67 -4.37 -2.24
N ASN A 52 15.79 -5.23 -1.74
CA ASN A 52 14.33 -5.04 -1.80
C ASN A 52 13.75 -4.54 -0.47
N LEU A 53 14.58 -4.20 0.49
CA LEU A 53 14.13 -3.69 1.78
C LEU A 53 14.13 -2.17 1.78
N THR A 54 12.99 -1.59 2.07
CA THR A 54 12.84 -0.15 2.29
C THR A 54 12.74 0.13 3.77
N ILE A 55 13.58 1.02 4.26
CA ILE A 55 13.59 1.44 5.66
C ILE A 55 13.31 2.94 5.67
N VAL A 56 12.31 3.36 6.44
CA VAL A 56 12.02 4.77 6.67
C VAL A 56 12.19 5.08 8.14
N ALA A 57 13.03 6.04 8.46
CA ALA A 57 13.25 6.54 9.81
C ALA A 57 12.60 7.91 9.94
N VAL A 58 11.76 8.10 10.95
CA VAL A 58 11.11 9.36 11.26
C VAL A 58 11.52 9.78 12.66
N TYR A 59 12.18 10.92 12.75
CA TYR A 59 12.58 11.49 14.04
C TYR A 59 11.47 12.36 14.60
N ASN A 60 11.10 12.11 15.85
CA ASN A 60 10.12 12.90 16.58
C ASN A 60 10.80 13.45 17.84
N HIS A 61 10.68 14.74 18.06
CA HIS A 61 11.29 15.42 19.18
C HIS A 61 10.86 14.87 20.56
N PHE A 62 9.63 14.38 20.65
CA PHE A 62 9.08 13.85 21.90
C PHE A 62 9.26 12.35 22.08
N SER A 63 9.19 11.58 21.01
CA SER A 63 9.21 10.11 21.08
C SER A 63 10.48 9.46 20.53
N GLY A 64 11.43 10.25 20.04
CA GLY A 64 12.66 9.76 19.45
C GLY A 64 12.48 9.27 18.01
N THR A 65 13.35 8.39 17.56
CA THR A 65 13.31 7.87 16.20
C THR A 65 12.38 6.68 16.10
N ARG A 66 11.45 6.73 15.15
CA ARG A 66 10.61 5.58 14.79
C ARG A 66 11.04 5.06 13.45
N ILE A 67 11.07 3.74 13.31
CA ILE A 67 11.51 3.07 12.09
C ILE A 67 10.40 2.19 11.58
N GLY A 68 10.05 2.35 10.30
CA GLY A 68 9.18 1.46 9.57
C GLY A 68 9.95 0.75 8.48
N THR A 69 9.59 -0.47 8.19
CA THR A 69 10.23 -1.27 7.14
C THR A 69 9.18 -1.87 6.21
N ALA A 70 9.54 -2.04 4.96
CA ALA A 70 8.70 -2.70 3.97
C ALA A 70 9.57 -3.47 3.00
N PHE A 71 9.07 -4.64 2.58
CA PHE A 71 9.67 -5.44 1.53
C PHE A 71 8.57 -6.11 0.73
N PRO A 72 8.79 -6.41 -0.57
CA PRO A 72 7.76 -7.02 -1.38
C PRO A 72 7.43 -8.44 -0.90
N VAL A 73 6.16 -8.80 -1.00
CA VAL A 73 5.71 -10.16 -0.75
C VAL A 73 6.21 -11.06 -1.89
N ASN A 74 6.43 -12.34 -1.59
CA ASN A 74 6.90 -13.31 -2.58
C ASN A 74 6.07 -13.25 -3.88
N GLY A 75 6.77 -13.04 -5.00
CA GLY A 75 6.15 -12.95 -6.31
C GLY A 75 5.81 -11.54 -6.77
N ASP A 76 5.86 -10.55 -5.89
CA ASP A 76 5.61 -9.16 -6.26
C ASP A 76 6.87 -8.50 -6.82
N ILE A 77 6.66 -7.62 -7.80
CA ILE A 77 7.74 -6.78 -8.32
C ILE A 77 7.98 -5.65 -7.30
N TYR A 78 9.24 -5.44 -6.96
CA TYR A 78 9.61 -4.36 -6.06
C TYR A 78 9.25 -2.99 -6.66
N ASN A 79 8.55 -2.18 -5.88
CA ASN A 79 8.19 -0.81 -6.23
C ASN A 79 8.64 0.11 -5.10
N ALA A 80 9.59 1.00 -5.40
CA ALA A 80 10.17 1.90 -4.41
C ALA A 80 9.13 2.84 -3.78
N GLU A 81 8.21 3.37 -4.57
CA GLU A 81 7.17 4.26 -4.07
C GLU A 81 6.25 3.55 -3.06
N THR A 82 5.80 2.36 -3.40
CA THR A 82 4.99 1.54 -2.49
C THR A 82 5.77 1.18 -1.22
N GLY A 83 7.03 0.81 -1.37
CA GLY A 83 7.90 0.51 -0.25
C GLY A 83 8.04 1.69 0.71
N ILE A 84 8.30 2.88 0.19
CA ILE A 84 8.41 4.10 1.00
C ILE A 84 7.07 4.42 1.67
N ALA A 85 5.95 4.31 0.96
CA ALA A 85 4.62 4.57 1.51
C ALA A 85 4.31 3.64 2.68
N VAL A 86 4.54 2.35 2.53
CA VAL A 86 4.28 1.35 3.58
C VAL A 86 5.21 1.56 4.77
N ALA A 87 6.51 1.72 4.52
CA ALA A 87 7.49 1.92 5.59
C ALA A 87 7.23 3.23 6.35
N PHE A 88 6.91 4.30 5.65
CA PHE A 88 6.58 5.58 6.26
C PHE A 88 5.31 5.48 7.12
N ALA A 89 4.25 4.84 6.62
CA ALA A 89 3.02 4.64 7.38
C ALA A 89 3.30 3.88 8.68
N LYS A 90 4.09 2.82 8.62
CA LYS A 90 4.47 2.07 9.81
C LYS A 90 5.28 2.93 10.79
N ALA A 91 6.18 3.76 10.30
CA ALA A 91 7.00 4.63 11.13
C ALA A 91 6.17 5.68 11.87
N ILE A 92 5.15 6.25 11.24
CA ILE A 92 4.27 7.24 11.88
C ILE A 92 3.11 6.62 12.66
N GLY A 93 2.98 5.30 12.66
CA GLY A 93 1.92 4.59 13.38
C GLY A 93 0.58 4.54 12.65
N GLU A 94 0.56 4.82 11.35
CA GLU A 94 -0.64 4.70 10.54
C GLU A 94 -0.87 3.24 10.11
N ALA A 95 -2.13 2.82 10.07
CA ALA A 95 -2.47 1.49 9.60
C ALA A 95 -2.25 1.39 8.10
N VAL A 96 -1.64 0.28 7.66
CA VAL A 96 -1.47 -0.02 6.24
C VAL A 96 -2.76 -0.70 5.77
N PRO A 97 -3.43 -0.15 4.75
CA PRO A 97 -4.67 -0.75 4.25
C PRO A 97 -4.46 -2.14 3.64
N ASP A 98 -5.49 -2.97 3.70
CA ASP A 98 -5.44 -4.33 3.17
C ASP A 98 -5.23 -4.39 1.65
N PHE A 99 -5.56 -3.33 0.95
CA PHE A 99 -5.40 -3.28 -0.51
C PHE A 99 -3.96 -2.97 -0.98
N VAL A 100 -3.06 -2.74 -0.06
CA VAL A 100 -1.65 -2.44 -0.37
C VAL A 100 -0.79 -3.69 -0.44
#